data_a4677abb064e4427744b679ee6542252
#
_entry.id   a4677abb064e4427744b679ee6542252
#
_cell.length_a   1.000
_cell.length_b   1.000
_cell.length_c   1.000
_cell.angle_alpha   90.00
_cell.angle_beta   90.00
_cell.angle_gamma   90.00
#
_symmetry.space_group_name_H-M   'P 1'
#
loop_
_entity.id
_entity.type
_entity.pdbx_description
1 polymer ?
#
loop_
_entity_poly.entity_id
_entity_poly.type
_entity_poly.pdbx_seq_one_letter_code
_entity_poly.pdbx_strand_id
1 'polypeptide(L)'
;MRIAFLARALAALCPLFFSAVAHAAPNDYVHTPTVEEGEKEIDFKWGVQKHRDGSSGTATSIGFGWGAASWWFTELYGKWHREPGQSSGFDAWEWENRFQLTPTGKYPLDLGFLLEIERPKDRSEGYELTYGPLLQSEWGLVQGNLNLLWEKHVRATEPFNTELHYEMQLKYRASEKFEWGAQGFGSFGTWDHWAPSSQQEHKFGPAIFGRIKIGAGQAVRYNTALLFGTTSASPRTTLRFQAEYEF
;
A
#
# COMPACT_ATOMS: atom_id res chain seq x y z
N MET A 1 9.97 -31.24 -65.41
CA MET A 1 10.77 -31.16 -64.20
C MET A 1 10.37 -29.88 -63.51
N ARG A 2 9.44 -29.95 -62.48
CA ARG A 2 8.88 -28.80 -61.78
C ARG A 2 9.47 -28.82 -60.36
N ILE A 3 10.26 -27.79 -60.01
CA ILE A 3 10.83 -27.60 -58.69
C ILE A 3 9.85 -26.71 -57.90
N ALA A 4 9.22 -27.28 -56.88
CA ALA A 4 8.37 -26.58 -55.96
C ALA A 4 9.22 -25.95 -54.85
N PHE A 5 9.20 -24.63 -54.72
CA PHE A 5 9.78 -23.90 -53.61
C PHE A 5 8.78 -23.91 -52.44
N LEU A 6 9.13 -24.61 -51.36
CA LEU A 6 8.46 -24.51 -50.07
C LEU A 6 9.01 -23.30 -49.31
N ALA A 7 8.24 -22.21 -49.25
CA ALA A 7 8.46 -21.10 -48.33
C ALA A 7 8.00 -21.50 -46.93
N ARG A 8 8.94 -21.74 -46.00
CA ARG A 8 8.65 -21.86 -44.55
C ARG A 8 8.51 -20.49 -43.98
N ALA A 9 7.27 -20.08 -43.68
CA ALA A 9 6.98 -18.91 -42.84
C ALA A 9 7.31 -19.24 -41.38
N LEU A 10 8.43 -18.70 -40.88
CA LEU A 10 8.77 -18.71 -39.46
C LEU A 10 7.91 -17.62 -38.80
N ALA A 11 6.80 -18.02 -38.17
CA ALA A 11 6.06 -17.11 -37.28
C ALA A 11 6.91 -16.96 -36.02
N ALA A 12 7.55 -15.79 -35.88
CA ALA A 12 8.19 -15.37 -34.63
C ALA A 12 7.08 -15.11 -33.58
N LEU A 13 6.85 -16.07 -32.68
CA LEU A 13 6.12 -15.85 -31.47
C LEU A 13 6.96 -14.88 -30.61
N CYS A 14 6.62 -13.60 -30.62
CA CYS A 14 7.15 -12.64 -29.67
C CYS A 14 6.42 -12.93 -28.34
N PRO A 15 7.10 -13.38 -27.27
CA PRO A 15 6.46 -13.50 -25.98
C PRO A 15 6.10 -12.07 -25.55
N LEU A 16 4.80 -11.78 -25.46
CA LEU A 16 4.30 -10.61 -24.75
C LEU A 16 4.64 -10.84 -23.27
N PHE A 17 5.75 -10.26 -22.82
CA PHE A 17 6.01 -10.10 -21.40
C PHE A 17 4.94 -9.15 -20.86
N PHE A 18 3.88 -9.68 -20.29
CA PHE A 18 3.04 -8.96 -19.38
C PHE A 18 3.90 -8.74 -18.13
N SER A 19 4.57 -7.61 -18.04
CA SER A 19 5.07 -7.13 -16.77
C SER A 19 3.82 -6.86 -15.93
N ALA A 20 3.55 -7.70 -14.94
CA ALA A 20 2.62 -7.34 -13.87
C ALA A 20 3.23 -6.10 -13.22
N VAL A 21 2.66 -4.94 -13.48
CA VAL A 21 3.00 -3.72 -12.77
C VAL A 21 2.29 -3.84 -11.43
N ALA A 22 3.04 -3.91 -10.32
CA ALA A 22 2.46 -3.83 -9.00
C ALA A 22 1.72 -2.49 -8.90
N HIS A 23 0.42 -2.56 -8.73
CA HIS A 23 -0.44 -1.39 -8.58
C HIS A 23 -0.64 -1.13 -7.09
N ALA A 24 -0.41 0.11 -6.67
CA ALA A 24 -0.78 0.54 -5.33
C ALA A 24 -2.26 0.21 -5.09
N ALA A 25 -2.53 -0.67 -4.12
CA ALA A 25 -3.86 -1.18 -3.85
C ALA A 25 -4.84 -0.04 -3.48
N PRO A 26 -6.14 -0.16 -3.77
CA PRO A 26 -7.09 0.91 -3.48
C PRO A 26 -7.27 1.16 -1.98
N ASN A 27 -6.88 0.24 -1.12
CA ASN A 27 -6.95 0.32 0.33
C ASN A 27 -5.59 0.56 1.03
N ASP A 28 -4.53 0.92 0.29
CA ASP A 28 -3.24 1.31 0.87
C ASP A 28 -3.40 2.46 1.85
N TYR A 29 -2.53 2.53 2.84
CA TYR A 29 -2.52 3.58 3.86
C TYR A 29 -1.09 3.96 4.23
N VAL A 30 -0.93 5.10 4.90
CA VAL A 30 0.39 5.61 5.29
C VAL A 30 0.74 5.11 6.68
N HIS A 31 1.77 4.31 6.78
CA HIS A 31 2.31 3.81 8.05
C HIS A 31 2.98 4.92 8.86
N THR A 32 2.88 4.83 10.18
CA THR A 32 3.58 5.73 11.10
C THR A 32 4.69 4.98 11.83
N PRO A 33 5.80 5.65 12.18
CA PRO A 33 6.89 5.01 12.91
C PRO A 33 6.60 4.80 14.41
N THR A 34 5.47 5.28 14.91
CA THR A 34 5.12 5.23 16.35
C THR A 34 4.55 3.87 16.73
N VAL A 35 4.97 3.36 17.89
CA VAL A 35 4.50 2.11 18.50
C VAL A 35 4.10 2.38 19.94
N GLU A 36 2.95 1.85 20.38
CA GLU A 36 2.50 1.86 21.78
C GLU A 36 2.51 0.43 22.33
N GLU A 37 3.30 0.18 23.38
CA GLU A 37 3.39 -1.15 24.03
C GLU A 37 2.05 -1.52 24.68
N GLY A 38 1.58 -2.73 24.39
CA GLY A 38 0.33 -3.25 24.92
C GLY A 38 -0.93 -2.82 24.19
N GLU A 39 -0.84 -1.87 23.23
CA GLU A 39 -1.94 -1.53 22.35
C GLU A 39 -2.44 -2.78 21.61
N LYS A 40 -3.74 -2.89 21.48
CA LYS A 40 -4.38 -3.90 20.63
C LYS A 40 -5.38 -3.21 19.76
N GLU A 41 -5.45 -3.63 18.50
CA GLU A 41 -6.37 -3.04 17.55
C GLU A 41 -6.99 -4.06 16.61
N ILE A 42 -8.19 -3.75 16.16
CA ILE A 42 -8.80 -4.38 14.99
C ILE A 42 -8.82 -3.33 13.90
N ASP A 43 -8.13 -3.59 12.82
CA ASP A 43 -8.06 -2.69 11.68
C ASP A 43 -8.96 -3.18 10.53
N PHE A 44 -9.69 -2.24 9.94
CA PHE A 44 -10.50 -2.42 8.76
C PHE A 44 -10.09 -1.41 7.70
N LYS A 45 -9.64 -1.90 6.54
CA LYS A 45 -9.27 -1.10 5.37
C LYS A 45 -10.19 -1.45 4.21
N TRP A 46 -10.65 -0.43 3.51
CA TRP A 46 -11.45 -0.59 2.30
C TRP A 46 -11.11 0.48 1.28
N GLY A 47 -11.14 0.09 0.02
CA GLY A 47 -10.94 1.03 -1.07
C GLY A 47 -11.63 0.60 -2.34
N VAL A 48 -11.95 1.60 -3.17
CA VAL A 48 -12.45 1.42 -4.54
C VAL A 48 -11.68 2.34 -5.47
N GLN A 49 -11.19 1.78 -6.55
CA GLN A 49 -10.56 2.56 -7.61
C GLN A 49 -11.37 2.48 -8.90
N LYS A 50 -11.45 3.61 -9.60
CA LYS A 50 -12.06 3.72 -10.90
C LYS A 50 -10.99 3.96 -11.95
N HIS A 51 -10.86 3.04 -12.88
CA HIS A 51 -9.89 3.13 -13.97
C HIS A 51 -10.33 4.13 -15.05
N ARG A 52 -9.43 4.50 -15.95
CA ARG A 52 -9.68 5.47 -17.02
C ARG A 52 -10.65 4.93 -18.10
N ASP A 53 -10.72 3.62 -18.27
CA ASP A 53 -11.67 2.92 -19.14
C ASP A 53 -13.08 2.79 -18.55
N GLY A 54 -13.28 3.27 -17.30
CA GLY A 54 -14.54 3.23 -16.58
C GLY A 54 -14.76 1.98 -15.75
N SER A 55 -13.87 0.99 -15.81
CA SER A 55 -13.90 -0.19 -14.95
C SER A 55 -13.56 0.17 -13.49
N SER A 56 -13.87 -0.71 -12.54
CA SER A 56 -13.58 -0.49 -11.12
C SER A 56 -13.16 -1.75 -10.41
N GLY A 57 -12.11 -1.62 -9.57
CA GLY A 57 -11.64 -2.63 -8.62
C GLY A 57 -11.92 -2.20 -7.18
N THR A 58 -11.97 -3.16 -6.27
CA THR A 58 -12.09 -2.91 -4.82
C THR A 58 -11.12 -3.80 -4.05
N ALA A 59 -10.57 -3.28 -2.94
CA ALA A 59 -9.84 -4.08 -1.98
C ALA A 59 -10.37 -3.85 -0.57
N THR A 60 -10.25 -4.88 0.26
CA THR A 60 -10.66 -4.87 1.67
C THR A 60 -9.63 -5.67 2.45
N SER A 61 -9.23 -5.17 3.62
CA SER A 61 -8.39 -5.91 4.56
C SER A 61 -8.98 -5.81 5.96
N ILE A 62 -8.84 -6.88 6.72
CA ILE A 62 -9.20 -6.93 8.14
C ILE A 62 -8.00 -7.50 8.88
N GLY A 63 -7.52 -6.78 9.88
CA GLY A 63 -6.34 -7.09 10.67
C GLY A 63 -6.61 -7.14 12.16
N PHE A 64 -5.71 -7.81 12.87
CA PHE A 64 -5.56 -7.76 14.31
C PHE A 64 -4.10 -7.42 14.63
N GLY A 65 -3.92 -6.30 15.32
CA GLY A 65 -2.64 -5.73 15.70
C GLY A 65 -2.38 -5.79 17.20
N TRP A 66 -1.10 -5.82 17.55
CA TRP A 66 -0.61 -5.81 18.91
C TRP A 66 0.74 -5.13 19.04
N GLY A 67 0.84 -4.14 19.93
CA GLY A 67 2.10 -3.56 20.40
C GLY A 67 2.85 -4.53 21.31
N ALA A 68 3.65 -5.40 20.72
CA ALA A 68 4.35 -6.49 21.43
C ALA A 68 5.47 -6.00 22.35
N ALA A 69 6.05 -4.84 22.03
CA ALA A 69 7.05 -4.14 22.84
C ALA A 69 6.98 -2.62 22.51
N SER A 70 7.65 -1.79 23.28
CA SER A 70 7.70 -0.34 23.09
C SER A 70 8.33 0.12 21.75
N TRP A 71 8.92 -0.81 21.03
CA TRP A 71 9.58 -0.57 19.73
C TRP A 71 9.11 -1.50 18.61
N TRP A 72 8.16 -2.41 18.88
CA TRP A 72 7.67 -3.39 17.92
C TRP A 72 6.15 -3.55 17.99
N PHE A 73 5.49 -3.26 16.89
CA PHE A 73 4.09 -3.55 16.63
C PHE A 73 3.98 -4.62 15.57
N THR A 74 3.07 -5.56 15.75
CA THR A 74 2.86 -6.66 14.80
C THR A 74 1.38 -6.83 14.52
N GLU A 75 1.03 -7.14 13.27
CA GLU A 75 -0.34 -7.26 12.83
C GLU A 75 -0.50 -8.37 11.79
N LEU A 76 -1.64 -9.06 11.82
CA LEU A 76 -1.98 -10.11 10.86
C LEU A 76 -3.26 -9.73 10.14
N TYR A 77 -3.21 -9.68 8.81
CA TYR A 77 -4.33 -9.35 7.93
C TYR A 77 -4.82 -10.54 7.12
N GLY A 78 -6.15 -10.57 6.88
CA GLY A 78 -6.75 -11.23 5.73
C GLY A 78 -7.12 -10.17 4.70
N LYS A 79 -6.79 -10.42 3.44
CA LYS A 79 -7.00 -9.49 2.31
C LYS A 79 -7.97 -10.10 1.30
N TRP A 80 -8.86 -9.26 0.77
CA TRP A 80 -9.80 -9.60 -0.31
C TRP A 80 -9.76 -8.52 -1.36
N HIS A 81 -9.77 -8.94 -2.61
CA HIS A 81 -9.90 -7.99 -3.69
C HIS A 81 -10.93 -8.43 -4.73
N ARG A 82 -11.33 -7.49 -5.58
CA ARG A 82 -12.22 -7.70 -6.71
C ARG A 82 -11.68 -6.94 -7.91
N GLU A 83 -11.25 -7.68 -8.90
CA GLU A 83 -10.91 -7.16 -10.21
C GLU A 83 -12.16 -6.71 -10.99
N PRO A 84 -12.02 -5.80 -11.99
CA PRO A 84 -13.10 -5.41 -12.86
C PRO A 84 -13.77 -6.62 -13.52
N GLY A 85 -15.11 -6.71 -13.37
CA GLY A 85 -15.90 -7.81 -13.96
C GLY A 85 -15.86 -9.13 -13.20
N GLN A 86 -15.14 -9.20 -12.08
CA GLN A 86 -15.05 -10.40 -11.23
C GLN A 86 -15.82 -10.23 -9.91
N SER A 87 -16.08 -11.33 -9.22
CA SER A 87 -16.58 -11.32 -7.85
C SER A 87 -15.44 -11.11 -6.86
N SER A 88 -15.73 -10.50 -5.69
CA SER A 88 -14.74 -10.40 -4.61
C SER A 88 -14.30 -11.78 -4.15
N GLY A 89 -13.00 -11.97 -3.95
CA GLY A 89 -12.40 -13.19 -3.48
C GLY A 89 -11.32 -12.95 -2.44
N PHE A 90 -11.03 -13.97 -1.61
CA PHE A 90 -9.87 -13.97 -0.73
C PHE A 90 -8.60 -13.94 -1.59
N ASP A 91 -7.68 -13.04 -1.24
CA ASP A 91 -6.47 -12.73 -1.98
C ASP A 91 -5.22 -13.23 -1.29
N ALA A 92 -4.99 -12.78 -0.06
CA ALA A 92 -3.76 -13.06 0.66
C ALA A 92 -3.92 -13.06 2.17
N TRP A 93 -2.94 -13.66 2.85
CA TRP A 93 -2.59 -13.38 4.24
C TRP A 93 -1.35 -12.49 4.26
N GLU A 94 -1.35 -11.47 5.12
CA GLU A 94 -0.23 -10.57 5.31
C GLU A 94 0.13 -10.52 6.79
N TRP A 95 1.44 -10.53 7.06
CA TRP A 95 2.02 -10.33 8.38
C TRP A 95 2.86 -9.05 8.35
N GLU A 96 2.32 -7.99 8.93
CA GLU A 96 2.95 -6.68 9.05
C GLU A 96 3.75 -6.58 10.36
N ASN A 97 4.91 -5.93 10.31
CA ASN A 97 5.73 -5.59 11.46
C ASN A 97 6.25 -4.16 11.32
N ARG A 98 5.96 -3.33 12.31
CA ARG A 98 6.49 -1.97 12.42
C ARG A 98 7.49 -1.90 13.57
N PHE A 99 8.65 -1.35 13.29
CA PHE A 99 9.72 -1.18 14.27
C PHE A 99 9.98 0.31 14.46
N GLN A 100 9.79 0.81 15.69
CA GLN A 100 10.14 2.17 16.07
C GLN A 100 11.64 2.25 16.34
N LEU A 101 12.38 3.07 15.59
CA LEU A 101 13.83 3.21 15.69
C LEU A 101 14.27 4.40 16.53
N THR A 102 13.41 5.43 16.63
CA THR A 102 13.68 6.61 17.47
C THR A 102 12.50 6.88 18.42
N PRO A 103 12.74 7.39 19.63
CA PRO A 103 11.67 7.82 20.51
C PRO A 103 10.88 8.97 19.84
N THR A 104 9.55 8.85 19.83
CA THR A 104 8.64 9.82 19.19
C THR A 104 8.86 11.24 19.70
N GLY A 105 9.04 12.19 18.78
CA GLY A 105 9.18 13.62 19.06
C GLY A 105 10.49 14.03 19.76
N LYS A 106 11.44 13.10 19.95
CA LYS A 106 12.75 13.42 20.56
C LYS A 106 13.68 14.11 19.57
N TYR A 107 13.55 13.81 18.29
CA TYR A 107 14.36 14.35 17.22
C TYR A 107 13.49 15.08 16.21
N PRO A 108 14.06 15.95 15.36
CA PRO A 108 13.29 16.61 14.30
C PRO A 108 12.64 15.65 13.30
N LEU A 109 13.16 14.41 13.22
CA LEU A 109 12.67 13.34 12.36
C LEU A 109 12.57 12.07 13.19
N ASP A 110 11.37 11.53 13.33
CA ASP A 110 11.12 10.21 13.88
C ASP A 110 11.32 9.16 12.79
N LEU A 111 11.98 8.07 13.15
CA LEU A 111 12.34 6.97 12.26
C LEU A 111 11.69 5.67 12.72
N GLY A 112 11.16 4.93 11.77
CA GLY A 112 10.72 3.56 11.92
C GLY A 112 11.16 2.71 10.73
N PHE A 113 10.82 1.44 10.78
CA PHE A 113 11.04 0.49 9.71
C PHE A 113 9.84 -0.43 9.60
N LEU A 114 9.39 -0.67 8.37
CA LEU A 114 8.32 -1.60 8.02
C LEU A 114 8.92 -2.88 7.47
N LEU A 115 8.33 -4.01 7.84
CA LEU A 115 8.50 -5.31 7.19
C LEU A 115 7.15 -6.01 7.11
N GLU A 116 6.68 -6.22 5.90
CA GLU A 116 5.49 -7.01 5.59
C GLU A 116 5.89 -8.29 4.85
N ILE A 117 5.19 -9.35 5.15
CA ILE A 117 5.32 -10.64 4.49
C ILE A 117 3.92 -11.06 4.07
N GLU A 118 3.65 -10.96 2.79
CA GLU A 118 2.39 -11.40 2.23
C GLU A 118 2.51 -12.80 1.63
N ARG A 119 1.45 -13.59 1.81
CA ARG A 119 1.30 -14.89 1.18
C ARG A 119 0.06 -14.88 0.29
N PRO A 120 0.21 -14.61 -1.02
CA PRO A 120 -0.87 -14.65 -1.98
C PRO A 120 -1.56 -16.02 -2.04
N LYS A 121 -2.84 -16.02 -2.36
CA LYS A 121 -3.61 -17.24 -2.62
C LYS A 121 -3.04 -17.98 -3.83
N ASP A 122 -2.63 -17.25 -4.86
CA ASP A 122 -1.88 -17.82 -5.96
C ASP A 122 -0.46 -18.16 -5.51
N ARG A 123 -0.20 -19.44 -5.38
CA ARG A 123 1.09 -19.96 -4.89
C ARG A 123 2.25 -19.75 -5.88
N SER A 124 1.94 -19.48 -7.15
CA SER A 124 2.95 -19.19 -8.17
C SER A 124 3.66 -17.85 -7.95
N GLU A 125 3.03 -16.89 -7.26
CA GLU A 125 3.58 -15.59 -6.88
C GLU A 125 4.61 -15.67 -5.73
N GLY A 126 4.68 -16.81 -5.03
CA GLY A 126 5.61 -17.00 -3.92
C GLY A 126 5.19 -16.28 -2.65
N TYR A 127 6.08 -15.50 -2.08
CA TYR A 127 5.84 -14.55 -0.99
C TYR A 127 6.21 -13.17 -1.49
N GLU A 128 5.41 -12.17 -1.14
CA GLU A 128 5.74 -10.77 -1.34
C GLU A 128 6.33 -10.22 -0.04
N LEU A 129 7.45 -9.53 -0.15
CA LEU A 129 8.14 -8.88 0.96
C LEU A 129 8.15 -7.38 0.67
N THR A 130 7.44 -6.61 1.50
CA THR A 130 7.48 -5.15 1.49
C THR A 130 8.27 -4.66 2.69
N TYR A 131 9.25 -3.81 2.47
CA TYR A 131 10.10 -3.31 3.55
C TYR A 131 10.66 -1.94 3.25
N GLY A 132 10.89 -1.15 4.30
CA GLY A 132 11.55 0.15 4.13
C GLY A 132 11.39 1.09 5.32
N PRO A 133 12.02 2.27 5.25
CA PRO A 133 11.98 3.28 6.29
C PRO A 133 10.62 4.00 6.34
N LEU A 134 10.17 4.26 7.56
CA LEU A 134 9.05 5.10 7.92
C LEU A 134 9.59 6.40 8.52
N LEU A 135 9.21 7.52 7.94
CA LEU A 135 9.68 8.85 8.32
C LEU A 135 8.50 9.70 8.80
N GLN A 136 8.66 10.37 9.93
CA GLN A 136 7.68 11.32 10.44
C GLN A 136 8.35 12.57 10.98
N SER A 137 7.79 13.72 10.70
CA SER A 137 8.21 14.99 11.28
C SER A 137 7.00 15.85 11.64
N GLU A 138 7.14 16.65 12.69
CA GLU A 138 6.08 17.52 13.18
C GLU A 138 6.54 18.98 13.26
N TRP A 139 5.68 19.89 12.77
CA TRP A 139 5.92 21.34 12.78
C TRP A 139 4.68 22.05 13.34
N GLY A 140 4.65 22.24 14.64
CA GLY A 140 3.48 22.78 15.34
C GLY A 140 2.25 21.86 15.19
N LEU A 141 1.23 22.30 14.48
CA LEU A 141 0.03 21.49 14.21
C LEU A 141 0.12 20.67 12.93
N VAL A 142 1.21 20.74 12.19
CA VAL A 142 1.37 19.99 10.95
C VAL A 142 2.24 18.76 11.19
N GLN A 143 1.77 17.60 10.76
CA GLN A 143 2.51 16.34 10.76
C GLN A 143 2.70 15.88 9.32
N GLY A 144 3.93 15.56 8.95
CA GLY A 144 4.28 14.95 7.67
C GLY A 144 4.81 13.54 7.86
N ASN A 145 4.39 12.62 7.01
CA ASN A 145 4.89 11.25 6.93
C ASN A 145 5.36 10.96 5.50
N LEU A 146 6.44 10.19 5.39
CA LEU A 146 6.94 9.66 4.13
C LEU A 146 7.50 8.25 4.36
N ASN A 147 6.99 7.28 3.63
CA ASN A 147 7.48 5.92 3.61
C ASN A 147 8.08 5.64 2.22
N LEU A 148 9.23 4.98 2.19
CA LEU A 148 9.87 4.52 0.97
C LEU A 148 10.01 3.00 1.10
N LEU A 149 9.28 2.27 0.26
CA LEU A 149 9.06 0.84 0.42
C LEU A 149 9.55 0.09 -0.80
N TRP A 150 10.37 -0.92 -0.59
CA TRP A 150 10.76 -1.89 -1.61
C TRP A 150 9.88 -3.11 -1.49
N GLU A 151 9.28 -3.49 -2.61
CA GLU A 151 8.47 -4.68 -2.76
C GLU A 151 9.24 -5.73 -3.56
N LYS A 152 9.30 -6.95 -3.07
CA LYS A 152 10.05 -8.05 -3.70
C LYS A 152 9.34 -9.39 -3.53
N HIS A 153 9.08 -10.06 -4.65
CA HIS A 153 8.64 -11.45 -4.63
C HIS A 153 9.81 -12.41 -4.40
N VAL A 154 9.62 -13.39 -3.52
CA VAL A 154 10.57 -14.47 -3.26
C VAL A 154 9.89 -15.82 -3.39
N ARG A 155 10.61 -16.80 -3.97
CA ARG A 155 10.07 -18.13 -4.27
C ARG A 155 8.88 -18.12 -5.23
N ALA A 156 8.74 -17.10 -6.05
CA ALA A 156 7.80 -17.08 -7.15
C ALA A 156 8.26 -18.04 -8.27
N THR A 157 7.30 -18.54 -9.05
CA THR A 157 7.59 -19.42 -10.19
C THR A 157 8.30 -18.66 -11.31
N GLU A 158 7.87 -17.41 -11.54
CA GLU A 158 8.48 -16.50 -12.50
C GLU A 158 9.23 -15.39 -11.75
N PRO A 159 10.32 -14.83 -12.32
CA PRO A 159 11.06 -13.76 -11.68
C PRO A 159 10.28 -12.44 -11.71
N PHE A 160 10.17 -11.79 -10.56
CA PHE A 160 9.66 -10.42 -10.41
C PHE A 160 10.81 -9.46 -10.13
N ASN A 161 10.74 -8.27 -10.70
CA ASN A 161 11.65 -7.20 -10.33
C ASN A 161 11.30 -6.67 -8.93
N THR A 162 12.31 -6.18 -8.21
CA THR A 162 12.05 -5.42 -6.98
C THR A 162 11.53 -4.04 -7.38
N GLU A 163 10.40 -3.62 -6.82
CA GLU A 163 9.78 -2.33 -7.10
C GLU A 163 10.02 -1.34 -5.97
N LEU A 164 9.90 -0.04 -6.26
CA LEU A 164 10.00 1.04 -5.30
C LEU A 164 8.68 1.80 -5.26
N HIS A 165 8.08 1.83 -4.07
CA HIS A 165 6.84 2.53 -3.77
C HIS A 165 7.09 3.67 -2.78
N TYR A 166 6.18 4.62 -2.77
CA TYR A 166 6.12 5.62 -1.71
C TYR A 166 4.69 5.82 -1.23
N GLU A 167 4.58 6.14 0.04
CA GLU A 167 3.38 6.59 0.71
C GLU A 167 3.68 7.89 1.42
N MET A 168 2.82 8.88 1.28
CA MET A 168 3.02 10.18 1.92
C MET A 168 1.73 10.75 2.48
N GLN A 169 1.86 11.50 3.55
CA GLN A 169 0.76 12.18 4.22
C GLN A 169 1.22 13.52 4.76
N LEU A 170 0.38 14.52 4.60
CA LEU A 170 0.47 15.79 5.30
C LEU A 170 -0.84 16.02 6.02
N LYS A 171 -0.78 16.21 7.34
CA LYS A 171 -1.93 16.28 8.22
C LYS A 171 -1.89 17.57 9.06
N TYR A 172 -2.96 18.35 9.04
CA TYR A 172 -3.16 19.46 9.97
C TYR A 172 -4.02 19.00 11.15
N ARG A 173 -3.44 19.00 12.34
CA ARG A 173 -3.99 18.45 13.58
C ARG A 173 -4.82 19.49 14.32
N ALA A 174 -5.92 19.93 13.71
CA ALA A 174 -6.81 20.95 14.24
C ALA A 174 -7.46 20.53 15.57
N SER A 175 -7.87 19.27 15.69
CA SER A 175 -8.37 18.64 16.90
C SER A 175 -8.20 17.12 16.82
N GLU A 176 -8.11 16.43 17.97
CA GLU A 176 -7.98 14.97 18.00
C GLU A 176 -9.12 14.25 17.25
N LYS A 177 -10.34 14.82 17.32
CA LYS A 177 -11.52 14.21 16.67
C LYS A 177 -11.61 14.47 15.16
N PHE A 178 -10.96 15.54 14.69
CA PHE A 178 -11.02 15.92 13.28
C PHE A 178 -9.72 16.62 12.87
N GLU A 179 -9.04 16.01 11.96
CA GLU A 179 -7.85 16.49 11.30
C GLU A 179 -8.07 16.41 9.78
N TRP A 180 -7.37 17.21 9.02
CA TRP A 180 -7.49 17.23 7.57
C TRP A 180 -6.13 17.42 6.90
N GLY A 181 -6.03 17.07 5.64
CA GLY A 181 -4.78 17.18 4.92
C GLY A 181 -4.84 16.55 3.55
N ALA A 182 -3.73 15.92 3.16
CA ALA A 182 -3.60 15.24 1.90
C ALA A 182 -2.81 13.94 2.07
N GLN A 183 -3.07 12.98 1.19
CA GLN A 183 -2.30 11.75 1.05
C GLN A 183 -1.87 11.56 -0.39
N GLY A 184 -0.77 10.82 -0.58
CA GLY A 184 -0.26 10.44 -1.87
C GLY A 184 0.38 9.07 -1.82
N PHE A 185 0.22 8.31 -2.91
CA PHE A 185 0.77 6.96 -3.07
C PHE A 185 1.31 6.83 -4.49
N GLY A 186 2.33 6.03 -4.67
CA GLY A 186 2.80 5.76 -6.01
C GLY A 186 3.91 4.72 -6.09
N SER A 187 4.10 4.23 -7.32
CA SER A 187 5.17 3.33 -7.71
C SER A 187 6.02 3.98 -8.78
N PHE A 188 7.34 3.88 -8.61
CA PHE A 188 8.33 4.27 -9.63
C PHE A 188 8.62 3.12 -10.60
N GLY A 189 8.08 1.91 -10.34
CA GLY A 189 8.45 0.67 -10.99
C GLY A 189 9.73 0.08 -10.40
N THR A 190 10.54 -0.57 -11.21
CA THR A 190 11.79 -1.23 -10.76
C THR A 190 12.71 -0.24 -10.03
N TRP A 191 13.15 -0.60 -8.83
CA TRP A 191 13.82 0.28 -7.87
C TRP A 191 15.13 0.91 -8.38
N ASP A 192 15.89 0.20 -9.23
CA ASP A 192 17.18 0.61 -9.80
C ASP A 192 17.04 1.10 -11.26
N HIS A 193 15.84 0.99 -11.84
CA HIS A 193 15.54 1.34 -13.23
C HIS A 193 14.10 1.86 -13.34
N TRP A 194 13.90 3.10 -12.92
CA TRP A 194 12.57 3.68 -12.88
C TRP A 194 11.88 3.62 -14.23
N ALA A 195 10.62 3.23 -14.21
CA ALA A 195 9.79 3.23 -15.40
C ALA A 195 9.63 4.65 -15.97
N PRO A 196 9.36 4.78 -17.27
CA PRO A 196 8.95 6.09 -17.83
C PRO A 196 7.77 6.67 -17.07
N SER A 197 7.69 7.99 -16.90
CA SER A 197 6.66 8.67 -16.10
C SER A 197 5.20 8.30 -16.50
N SER A 198 4.98 7.94 -17.76
CA SER A 198 3.68 7.47 -18.25
C SER A 198 3.30 6.06 -17.76
N GLN A 199 4.27 5.29 -17.28
CA GLN A 199 4.09 3.94 -16.74
C GLN A 199 4.18 3.90 -15.21
N GLN A 200 4.65 4.98 -14.58
CA GLN A 200 4.64 5.12 -13.13
C GLN A 200 3.22 5.39 -12.64
N GLU A 201 2.87 4.89 -11.47
CA GLU A 201 1.60 5.17 -10.83
C GLU A 201 1.78 6.25 -9.74
N HIS A 202 1.00 7.34 -9.84
CA HIS A 202 0.98 8.39 -8.83
C HIS A 202 -0.45 8.87 -8.60
N LYS A 203 -0.90 8.84 -7.35
CA LYS A 203 -2.23 9.30 -6.93
C LYS A 203 -2.13 10.18 -5.69
N PHE A 204 -2.79 11.35 -5.71
CA PHE A 204 -2.79 12.32 -4.63
C PHE A 204 -4.18 12.88 -4.41
N GLY A 205 -4.47 13.31 -3.19
CA GLY A 205 -5.74 13.97 -2.94
C GLY A 205 -5.99 14.33 -1.49
N PRO A 206 -7.11 15.02 -1.23
CA PRO A 206 -7.51 15.42 0.12
C PRO A 206 -7.84 14.20 0.98
N ALA A 207 -7.53 14.34 2.27
CA ALA A 207 -7.79 13.34 3.28
C ALA A 207 -8.31 13.98 4.57
N ILE A 208 -9.12 13.23 5.30
CA ILE A 208 -9.56 13.56 6.66
C ILE A 208 -9.21 12.41 7.60
N PHE A 209 -8.95 12.77 8.85
CA PHE A 209 -8.50 11.85 9.88
C PHE A 209 -9.15 12.23 11.22
N GLY A 210 -9.12 11.32 12.16
CA GLY A 210 -9.50 11.63 13.53
C GLY A 210 -9.44 10.42 14.44
N ARG A 211 -9.52 10.69 15.74
CA ARG A 211 -9.57 9.71 16.82
C ARG A 211 -10.71 10.05 17.76
N ILE A 212 -11.61 9.11 17.97
CA ILE A 212 -12.79 9.24 18.82
C ILE A 212 -12.64 8.30 20.01
N LYS A 213 -12.46 8.84 21.20
CA LYS A 213 -12.46 8.07 22.45
C LYS A 213 -13.88 7.61 22.75
N ILE A 214 -14.10 6.31 22.93
CA ILE A 214 -15.40 5.68 23.20
C ILE A 214 -15.51 5.04 24.57
N GLY A 215 -14.38 4.86 25.26
CA GLY A 215 -14.29 4.29 26.61
C GLY A 215 -12.94 4.51 27.26
N ALA A 216 -12.75 3.98 28.46
CA ALA A 216 -11.45 3.98 29.12
C ALA A 216 -10.50 3.03 28.37
N GLY A 217 -9.42 3.60 27.78
CA GLY A 217 -8.47 2.85 26.96
C GLY A 217 -9.00 2.42 25.59
N GLN A 218 -10.20 2.87 25.19
CA GLN A 218 -10.81 2.48 23.91
C GLN A 218 -10.99 3.70 23.01
N ALA A 219 -10.60 3.55 21.75
CA ALA A 219 -10.79 4.57 20.73
C ALA A 219 -11.06 3.97 19.35
N VAL A 220 -11.64 4.78 18.48
CA VAL A 220 -11.71 4.50 17.05
C VAL A 220 -10.89 5.56 16.35
N ARG A 221 -9.83 5.17 15.67
CA ARG A 221 -9.15 6.00 14.66
C ARG A 221 -9.81 5.79 13.32
N TYR A 222 -9.87 6.83 12.53
CA TYR A 222 -10.36 6.74 11.16
C TYR A 222 -9.55 7.63 10.22
N ASN A 223 -9.43 7.22 9.00
CA ASN A 223 -8.99 8.08 7.92
C ASN A 223 -9.70 7.72 6.61
N THR A 224 -9.92 8.72 5.78
CA THR A 224 -10.44 8.54 4.42
C THR A 224 -9.83 9.55 3.49
N ALA A 225 -9.60 9.14 2.24
CA ALA A 225 -9.03 10.00 1.21
C ALA A 225 -9.72 9.77 -0.13
N LEU A 226 -9.87 10.86 -0.89
CA LEU A 226 -10.25 10.83 -2.29
C LEU A 226 -9.03 11.22 -3.14
N LEU A 227 -8.44 10.25 -3.81
CA LEU A 227 -7.21 10.41 -4.56
C LEU A 227 -7.48 10.49 -6.06
N PHE A 228 -6.69 11.28 -6.77
CA PHE A 228 -6.74 11.49 -8.21
C PHE A 228 -5.43 11.03 -8.84
N GLY A 229 -5.53 10.18 -9.85
CA GLY A 229 -4.35 9.71 -10.60
C GLY A 229 -3.79 10.80 -11.49
N THR A 230 -2.48 11.03 -11.40
CA THR A 230 -1.78 12.09 -12.14
C THR A 230 -1.07 11.61 -13.39
N THR A 231 -0.93 10.29 -13.58
CA THR A 231 -0.29 9.66 -14.74
C THR A 231 -1.29 8.82 -15.53
N SER A 232 -0.91 8.39 -16.73
CA SER A 232 -1.76 7.53 -17.55
C SER A 232 -1.92 6.11 -16.99
N ALA A 233 -0.92 5.60 -16.28
CA ALA A 233 -0.98 4.30 -15.60
C ALA A 233 -1.87 4.32 -14.35
N SER A 234 -1.99 5.49 -13.68
CA SER A 234 -2.78 5.61 -12.46
C SER A 234 -4.28 5.45 -12.70
N PRO A 235 -5.02 4.84 -11.77
CA PRO A 235 -6.49 4.92 -11.72
C PRO A 235 -6.93 6.38 -11.78
N ARG A 236 -8.08 6.65 -12.42
CA ARG A 236 -8.63 8.01 -12.50
C ARG A 236 -8.91 8.59 -11.13
N THR A 237 -9.55 7.79 -10.27
CA THR A 237 -9.89 8.15 -8.88
C THR A 237 -9.82 6.93 -7.99
N THR A 238 -9.42 7.14 -6.73
CA THR A 238 -9.45 6.14 -5.67
C THR A 238 -10.11 6.74 -4.44
N LEU A 239 -11.14 6.11 -3.92
CA LEU A 239 -11.69 6.40 -2.60
C LEU A 239 -11.21 5.31 -1.66
N ARG A 240 -10.60 5.70 -0.54
CA ARG A 240 -10.15 4.78 0.49
C ARG A 240 -10.68 5.18 1.87
N PHE A 241 -10.85 4.18 2.73
CA PHE A 241 -11.29 4.32 4.11
C PHE A 241 -10.57 3.32 4.99
N GLN A 242 -10.19 3.75 6.19
CA GLN A 242 -9.65 2.91 7.25
C GLN A 242 -10.32 3.26 8.56
N ALA A 243 -10.55 2.27 9.39
CA ALA A 243 -11.00 2.40 10.76
C ALA A 243 -10.27 1.38 11.64
N GLU A 244 -9.63 1.87 12.69
CA GLU A 244 -8.90 1.10 13.70
C GLU A 244 -9.67 1.20 15.02
N TYR A 245 -10.02 0.07 15.61
CA TYR A 245 -10.58 0.00 16.95
C TYR A 245 -9.52 -0.43 17.93
N GLU A 246 -9.07 0.51 18.76
CA GLU A 246 -8.06 0.36 19.81
C GLU A 246 -8.72 -0.04 21.13
N PHE A 247 -8.10 -1.00 21.87
CA PHE A 247 -8.61 -1.48 23.18
C PHE A 247 -7.53 -2.11 24.07
#